data_2922334fb3f4d6a5991540bc74344bd2
#
_entry.id   2922334fb3f4d6a5991540bc74344bd2
#
_cell.length_a   1.000
_cell.length_b   1.000
_cell.length_c   1.000
_cell.angle_alpha   90.00
_cell.angle_beta   90.00
_cell.angle_gamma   90.00
#
_symmetry.space_group_name_H-M   'P 1'
#
loop_
_entity.id
_entity.type
_entity.pdbx_description
1 polymer ?
#
loop_
_entity_poly.entity_id
_entity_poly.type
_entity_poly.pdbx_seq_one_letter_code
_entity_poly.pdbx_strand_id
1 'polypeptide(L)'
;MRRAVAFMGLDAQLPGRGGTTLVNALTKLGPGDCLVAINFWRLPREIRAATEAAHRAGVTTCVLTDLRRSALTELADHTVTVPCEGTSHFPSLTASMAVVHAILAEITRTLGEQARAAMRATEDLWSRLDLMCD
;
A
#
# COMPACT_ATOMS: atom_id res chain seq x y z
N MET A 1 5.97 -2.10 -2.82
CA MET A 1 5.49 -1.40 -1.61
C MET A 1 5.60 -2.25 -0.34
N ARG A 2 4.93 -3.41 -0.18
CA ARG A 2 5.00 -4.25 1.04
C ARG A 2 6.44 -4.49 1.56
N ARG A 3 7.36 -4.94 0.70
CA ARG A 3 8.76 -5.20 1.12
C ARG A 3 9.45 -3.95 1.65
N ALA A 4 9.27 -2.80 1.00
CA ALA A 4 9.88 -1.55 1.44
C ALA A 4 9.32 -1.08 2.79
N VAL A 5 8.02 -1.23 3.01
CA VAL A 5 7.37 -0.87 4.28
C VAL A 5 7.82 -1.80 5.41
N ALA A 6 7.90 -3.11 5.17
CA ALA A 6 8.42 -4.08 6.13
C ALA A 6 9.91 -3.82 6.45
N PHE A 7 10.72 -3.43 5.46
CA PHE A 7 12.12 -3.05 5.64
C PHE A 7 12.30 -1.82 6.55
N MET A 8 11.30 -0.96 6.63
CA MET A 8 11.26 0.17 7.56
C MET A 8 10.71 -0.18 8.96
N GLY A 9 10.47 -1.46 9.24
CA GLY A 9 9.99 -1.94 10.54
C GLY A 9 8.48 -1.79 10.76
N LEU A 10 7.70 -1.58 9.70
CA LEU A 10 6.24 -1.55 9.77
C LEU A 10 5.65 -2.92 9.39
N ASP A 11 4.64 -3.38 10.11
CA ASP A 11 3.89 -4.57 9.70
C ASP A 11 2.98 -4.22 8.49
N ALA A 12 3.32 -4.75 7.33
CA ALA A 12 2.57 -4.55 6.11
C ALA A 12 2.16 -5.87 5.49
N GLN A 13 0.87 -6.04 5.28
CA GLN A 13 0.31 -7.23 4.66
C GLN A 13 -0.25 -6.89 3.27
N LEU A 14 0.04 -7.76 2.30
CA LEU A 14 -0.56 -7.69 0.97
C LEU A 14 -1.33 -8.99 0.73
N PRO A 15 -2.65 -9.00 0.85
CA PRO A 15 -3.44 -10.16 0.46
C PRO A 15 -3.35 -10.30 -1.08
N GLY A 16 -2.38 -11.09 -1.53
CA GLY A 16 -2.07 -11.24 -2.95
C GLY A 16 -3.07 -12.09 -3.73
N ARG A 17 -4.01 -12.70 -3.01
CA ARG A 17 -5.16 -13.43 -3.57
C ARG A 17 -6.41 -12.93 -2.88
N GLY A 18 -7.44 -12.65 -3.66
CA GLY A 18 -8.75 -12.24 -3.15
C GLY A 18 -9.45 -13.31 -2.32
N GLY A 19 -10.75 -13.23 -2.20
CA GLY A 19 -11.57 -14.22 -1.51
C GLY A 19 -11.22 -14.37 -0.04
N THR A 20 -11.12 -15.60 0.45
CA THR A 20 -10.92 -15.92 1.88
C THR A 20 -9.66 -15.27 2.47
N THR A 21 -8.58 -15.18 1.70
CA THR A 21 -7.33 -14.55 2.17
C THR A 21 -7.50 -13.07 2.45
N LEU A 22 -8.22 -12.37 1.59
CA LEU A 22 -8.54 -10.96 1.79
C LEU A 22 -9.45 -10.77 3.01
N VAL A 23 -10.51 -11.59 3.12
CA VAL A 23 -11.42 -11.54 4.27
C VAL A 23 -10.66 -11.76 5.58
N ASN A 24 -9.81 -12.78 5.66
CA ASN A 24 -9.00 -13.06 6.85
C ASN A 24 -7.98 -11.95 7.16
N ALA A 25 -7.50 -11.22 6.16
CA ALA A 25 -6.66 -10.05 6.40
C ALA A 25 -7.47 -8.88 6.96
N LEU A 26 -8.65 -8.63 6.41
CA LEU A 26 -9.54 -7.55 6.86
C LEU A 26 -10.03 -7.74 8.30
N THR A 27 -10.32 -8.98 8.74
CA THR A 27 -10.77 -9.26 10.11
C THR A 27 -9.74 -8.94 11.19
N LYS A 28 -8.47 -8.73 10.80
CA LYS A 28 -7.38 -8.36 11.72
C LYS A 28 -7.16 -6.86 11.83
N LEU A 29 -7.82 -6.09 10.98
CA LEU A 29 -7.69 -4.63 10.97
C LEU A 29 -8.64 -4.00 11.98
N GLY A 30 -8.18 -2.94 12.63
CA GLY A 30 -8.95 -2.15 13.59
C GLY A 30 -8.51 -0.69 13.62
N PRO A 31 -9.08 0.10 14.54
CA PRO A 31 -8.67 1.48 14.75
C PRO A 31 -7.17 1.61 15.00
N GLY A 32 -6.50 2.51 14.30
CA GLY A 32 -5.05 2.67 14.32
C GLY A 32 -4.32 2.00 13.16
N ASP A 33 -4.99 1.08 12.44
CA ASP A 33 -4.48 0.51 11.21
C ASP A 33 -4.81 1.38 9.99
N CYS A 34 -4.14 1.12 8.87
CA CYS A 34 -4.39 1.78 7.61
C CYS A 34 -4.54 0.78 6.47
N LEU A 35 -5.65 0.86 5.74
CA LEU A 35 -5.84 0.15 4.48
C LEU A 35 -5.44 1.06 3.32
N VAL A 36 -4.47 0.62 2.53
CA VAL A 36 -4.10 1.29 1.27
C VAL A 36 -4.67 0.52 0.09
N ALA A 37 -5.72 1.04 -0.52
CA ALA A 37 -6.32 0.48 -1.73
C ALA A 37 -5.70 1.14 -2.97
N ILE A 38 -5.08 0.34 -3.82
CA ILE A 38 -4.46 0.80 -5.08
C ILE A 38 -5.26 0.23 -6.23
N ASN A 39 -5.89 1.08 -7.01
CA ASN A 39 -6.71 0.68 -8.13
C ASN A 39 -6.63 1.67 -9.30
N PHE A 40 -6.36 1.15 -10.48
CA PHE A 40 -6.32 1.92 -11.72
C PHE A 40 -7.26 1.32 -12.76
N TRP A 41 -7.85 2.17 -13.60
CA TRP A 41 -8.72 1.88 -14.72
C TRP A 41 -10.12 1.39 -14.31
N ARG A 42 -10.31 0.13 -13.93
CA ARG A 42 -11.62 -0.43 -13.56
C ARG A 42 -11.63 -0.85 -12.10
N LEU A 43 -12.67 -0.49 -11.38
CA LEU A 43 -12.80 -0.84 -9.96
C LEU A 43 -13.41 -2.25 -9.79
N PRO A 44 -12.64 -3.25 -9.31
CA PRO A 44 -13.16 -4.55 -8.93
C PRO A 44 -14.11 -4.43 -7.72
N ARG A 45 -15.21 -5.19 -7.75
CA ARG A 45 -16.15 -5.24 -6.61
C ARG A 45 -15.50 -5.58 -5.30
N GLU A 46 -14.50 -6.46 -5.34
CA GLU A 46 -13.75 -6.92 -4.19
C GLU A 46 -12.96 -5.79 -3.50
N ILE A 47 -12.28 -4.93 -4.27
CA ILE A 47 -11.55 -3.78 -3.73
C ILE A 47 -12.51 -2.79 -3.07
N ARG A 48 -13.64 -2.51 -3.72
CA ARG A 48 -14.69 -1.66 -3.13
C ARG A 48 -15.20 -2.24 -1.82
N ALA A 49 -15.60 -3.52 -1.81
CA ALA A 49 -16.14 -4.18 -0.63
C ALA A 49 -15.12 -4.22 0.54
N ALA A 50 -13.84 -4.46 0.22
CA ALA A 50 -12.78 -4.45 1.20
C ALA A 50 -12.57 -3.05 1.83
N THR A 51 -12.58 -2.00 1.01
CA THR A 51 -12.44 -0.61 1.49
C THR A 51 -13.65 -0.22 2.34
N GLU A 52 -14.86 -0.58 1.93
CA GLU A 52 -16.08 -0.33 2.68
C GLU A 52 -16.08 -1.06 4.03
N ALA A 53 -15.64 -2.31 4.08
CA ALA A 53 -15.54 -3.08 5.31
C ALA A 53 -14.51 -2.47 6.28
N ALA A 54 -13.35 -2.07 5.78
CA ALA A 54 -12.31 -1.41 6.57
C ALA A 54 -12.79 -0.05 7.12
N HIS A 55 -13.41 0.76 6.29
CA HIS A 55 -13.96 2.05 6.71
C HIS A 55 -15.00 1.89 7.83
N ARG A 56 -15.92 0.94 7.70
CA ARG A 56 -16.91 0.63 8.76
C ARG A 56 -16.28 0.12 10.06
N ALA A 57 -15.13 -0.52 9.97
CA ALA A 57 -14.37 -0.98 11.13
C ALA A 57 -13.52 0.11 11.80
N GLY A 58 -13.59 1.36 11.32
CA GLY A 58 -12.81 2.49 11.84
C GLY A 58 -11.32 2.46 11.44
N VAL A 59 -10.98 1.71 10.40
CA VAL A 59 -9.65 1.66 9.82
C VAL A 59 -9.45 2.85 8.91
N THR A 60 -8.32 3.55 9.03
CA THR A 60 -7.99 4.65 8.11
C THR A 60 -7.84 4.12 6.68
N THR A 61 -8.59 4.69 5.75
CA THR A 61 -8.62 4.25 4.35
C THR A 61 -7.92 5.24 3.44
N CYS A 62 -6.86 4.79 2.76
CA CYS A 62 -6.12 5.55 1.77
C CYS A 62 -6.30 4.94 0.38
N VAL A 63 -6.61 5.74 -0.60
CA VAL A 63 -6.85 5.28 -1.98
C VAL A 63 -5.86 5.94 -2.94
N LEU A 64 -5.19 5.14 -3.75
CA LEU A 64 -4.38 5.57 -4.88
C LEU A 64 -5.06 5.10 -6.18
N THR A 65 -5.52 6.03 -7.00
CA THR A 65 -6.33 5.72 -8.19
C THR A 65 -6.17 6.76 -9.29
N ASP A 66 -6.58 6.43 -10.51
CA ASP A 66 -6.71 7.38 -11.62
C ASP A 66 -8.10 8.04 -11.68
N LEU A 67 -9.06 7.53 -10.92
CA LEU A 67 -10.44 8.01 -10.92
C LEU A 67 -10.64 9.13 -9.91
N ARG A 68 -10.95 10.33 -10.38
CA ARG A 68 -11.26 11.48 -9.52
C ARG A 68 -12.55 11.32 -8.72
N ARG A 69 -13.54 10.60 -9.28
CA ARG A 69 -14.81 10.28 -8.63
C ARG A 69 -15.15 8.82 -8.86
N SER A 70 -15.29 8.08 -7.80
CA SER A 70 -15.69 6.68 -7.82
C SER A 70 -16.22 6.28 -6.46
N ALA A 71 -16.96 5.17 -6.40
CA ALA A 71 -17.39 4.62 -5.12
C ALA A 71 -16.22 4.30 -4.16
N LEU A 72 -15.00 4.21 -4.67
CA LEU A 72 -13.80 4.01 -3.87
C LEU A 72 -13.32 5.32 -3.23
N THR A 73 -13.30 6.42 -4.00
CA THR A 73 -12.87 7.73 -3.50
C THR A 73 -13.88 8.35 -2.51
N GLU A 74 -15.15 7.96 -2.61
CA GLU A 74 -16.19 8.40 -1.66
C GLU A 74 -16.07 7.70 -0.29
N LEU A 75 -15.43 6.53 -0.23
CA LEU A 75 -15.20 5.76 0.99
C LEU A 75 -13.85 6.06 1.65
N ALA A 76 -12.99 6.81 0.99
CA ALA A 76 -11.62 7.03 1.44
C ALA A 76 -11.50 8.24 2.35
N ASP A 77 -10.76 8.09 3.44
CA ASP A 77 -10.33 9.22 4.27
C ASP A 77 -9.27 10.06 3.55
N HIS A 78 -8.42 9.39 2.75
CA HIS A 78 -7.38 10.04 1.95
C HIS A 78 -7.36 9.48 0.53
N THR A 79 -7.32 10.37 -0.46
CA THR A 79 -7.24 9.98 -1.88
C THR A 79 -6.08 10.68 -2.57
N VAL A 80 -5.28 9.89 -3.28
CA VAL A 80 -4.26 10.39 -4.21
C VAL A 80 -4.67 9.99 -5.61
N THR A 81 -4.96 10.98 -6.45
CA THR A 81 -5.32 10.74 -7.86
C THR A 81 -4.11 10.92 -8.75
N VAL A 82 -3.78 9.87 -9.50
CA VAL A 82 -2.64 9.86 -10.42
C VAL A 82 -3.11 9.42 -11.80
N PRO A 83 -2.94 10.23 -12.85
CA PRO A 83 -3.29 9.82 -14.20
C PRO A 83 -2.53 8.56 -14.62
N CYS A 84 -3.22 7.61 -15.21
CA CYS A 84 -2.62 6.41 -15.79
C CYS A 84 -2.68 6.41 -17.33
N GLU A 85 -3.06 7.53 -17.94
CA GLU A 85 -3.10 7.70 -19.39
C GLU A 85 -1.69 7.61 -19.97
N GLY A 86 -1.55 6.83 -21.03
CA GLY A 86 -0.30 6.62 -21.75
C GLY A 86 -0.48 6.87 -23.24
N THR A 87 0.63 6.86 -23.97
CA THR A 87 0.65 6.97 -25.44
C THR A 87 0.23 5.68 -26.15
N SER A 88 -0.02 4.61 -25.42
CA SER A 88 -0.43 3.31 -25.95
C SER A 88 -1.81 2.91 -25.44
N HIS A 89 -2.34 1.77 -25.92
CA HIS A 89 -3.60 1.20 -25.43
C HIS A 89 -3.53 0.68 -23.98
N PHE A 90 -2.34 0.62 -23.41
CA PHE A 90 -2.14 0.15 -22.04
C PHE A 90 -1.98 1.32 -21.07
N PRO A 91 -2.56 1.26 -19.86
CA PRO A 91 -2.34 2.25 -18.83
C PRO A 91 -0.85 2.33 -18.45
N SER A 92 -0.32 3.54 -18.28
CA SER A 92 1.03 3.74 -17.77
C SER A 92 1.00 3.89 -16.26
N LEU A 93 1.70 3.03 -15.55
CA LEU A 93 1.84 3.12 -14.09
C LEU A 93 3.09 3.90 -13.65
N THR A 94 3.82 4.53 -14.58
CA THR A 94 5.07 5.25 -14.28
C THR A 94 4.86 6.36 -13.25
N ALA A 95 3.84 7.20 -13.44
CA ALA A 95 3.51 8.27 -12.50
C ALA A 95 3.08 7.71 -11.13
N SER A 96 2.32 6.61 -11.13
CA SER A 96 1.87 5.95 -9.92
C SER A 96 3.04 5.37 -9.12
N MET A 97 4.04 4.81 -9.79
CA MET A 97 5.27 4.34 -9.15
C MET A 97 6.06 5.49 -8.55
N ALA A 98 6.17 6.63 -9.23
CA ALA A 98 6.81 7.82 -8.68
C ALA A 98 6.12 8.30 -7.40
N VAL A 99 4.78 8.32 -7.38
CA VAL A 99 4.00 8.67 -6.19
C VAL A 99 4.22 7.66 -5.06
N VAL A 100 4.23 6.36 -5.35
CA VAL A 100 4.54 5.32 -4.34
C VAL A 100 5.93 5.56 -3.74
N HIS A 101 6.94 5.86 -4.55
CA HIS A 101 8.29 6.18 -4.06
C HIS A 101 8.31 7.44 -3.19
N ALA A 102 7.56 8.49 -3.55
CA ALA A 102 7.45 9.70 -2.75
C ALA A 102 6.79 9.42 -1.38
N ILE A 103 5.74 8.60 -1.35
CA ILE A 103 5.08 8.16 -0.10
C ILE A 103 6.08 7.38 0.77
N LEU A 104 6.84 6.44 0.21
CA LEU A 104 7.83 5.67 0.95
C LEU A 104 8.96 6.55 1.50
N ALA A 105 9.42 7.53 0.73
CA ALA A 105 10.41 8.50 1.18
C ALA A 105 9.89 9.34 2.36
N GLU A 106 8.64 9.78 2.29
CA GLU A 106 8.02 10.56 3.37
C GLU A 106 7.78 9.71 4.64
N ILE A 107 7.36 8.45 4.50
CA ILE A 107 7.28 7.52 5.62
C ILE A 107 8.65 7.35 6.28
N THR A 108 9.71 7.12 5.48
CA THR A 108 11.08 6.99 6.00
C THR A 108 11.52 8.24 6.73
N ARG A 109 11.25 9.42 6.20
CA ARG A 109 11.56 10.71 6.82
C ARG A 109 10.83 10.88 8.15
N THR A 110 9.55 10.54 8.20
CA THR A 110 8.69 10.68 9.39
C THR A 110 9.09 9.70 10.49
N LEU A 111 9.40 8.45 10.16
CA LEU A 111 9.87 7.44 11.11
C LEU A 111 11.30 7.70 11.60
N GLY A 112 12.10 8.43 10.84
CA GLY A 112 13.43 8.88 11.23
C GLY A 112 14.35 7.75 11.68
N GLU A 113 14.79 7.76 12.94
CA GLU A 113 15.74 6.77 13.46
C GLU A 113 15.11 5.36 13.57
N GLN A 114 13.81 5.24 13.79
CA GLN A 114 13.12 3.94 13.83
C GLN A 114 13.29 3.20 12.49
N ALA A 115 13.05 3.88 11.38
CA ALA A 115 13.23 3.28 10.05
C ALA A 115 14.69 2.91 9.80
N ARG A 116 15.63 3.78 10.13
CA ARG A 116 17.07 3.51 9.96
C ARG A 116 17.54 2.32 10.78
N ALA A 117 17.08 2.20 12.03
CA ALA A 117 17.42 1.08 12.88
C ALA A 117 16.89 -0.26 12.34
N ALA A 118 15.64 -0.27 11.85
CA ALA A 118 15.05 -1.45 11.23
C ALA A 118 15.79 -1.86 9.94
N MET A 119 16.17 -0.91 9.10
CA MET A 119 16.97 -1.16 7.89
C MET A 119 18.33 -1.76 8.22
N ARG A 120 19.07 -1.18 9.18
CA ARG A 120 20.36 -1.72 9.63
C ARG A 120 20.22 -3.15 10.15
N ALA A 121 19.24 -3.41 11.02
CA ALA A 121 18.99 -4.75 11.56
C ALA A 121 18.69 -5.79 10.47
N THR A 122 18.00 -5.39 9.41
CA THR A 122 17.71 -6.25 8.27
C THR A 122 18.98 -6.54 7.44
N GLU A 123 19.79 -5.53 7.17
CA GLU A 123 21.05 -5.68 6.43
C GLU A 123 22.06 -6.54 7.20
N ASP A 124 22.18 -6.33 8.52
CA ASP A 124 23.02 -7.16 9.40
C ASP A 124 22.58 -8.63 9.38
N LEU A 125 21.28 -8.89 9.33
CA LEU A 125 20.76 -10.25 9.25
C LEU A 125 21.05 -10.89 7.89
N TRP A 126 20.89 -10.16 6.80
CA TRP A 126 21.24 -10.65 5.45
C TRP A 126 22.70 -11.01 5.35
N SER A 127 23.60 -10.16 5.87
CA SER A 127 25.03 -10.42 5.89
C SER A 127 25.38 -11.67 6.72
N ARG A 128 24.76 -11.82 7.89
CA ARG A 128 25.00 -12.99 8.76
C ARG A 128 24.48 -14.30 8.18
N LEU A 129 23.41 -14.26 7.41
CA LEU A 129 22.80 -15.43 6.78
C LEU A 129 23.39 -15.76 5.40
N ASP A 130 24.30 -14.92 4.90
CA ASP A 130 24.94 -15.07 3.59
C ASP A 130 23.91 -15.30 2.45
N LEU A 131 22.84 -14.50 2.47
CA LEU A 131 21.70 -14.67 1.55
C LEU A 131 21.86 -13.92 0.23
N MET A 132 22.90 -13.11 0.10
CA MET A 132 23.18 -12.34 -1.11
C MET A 132 24.45 -12.88 -1.78
N CYS A 133 24.35 -13.14 -3.08
CA CYS A 133 25.53 -13.41 -3.92
C CYS A 133 26.01 -12.08 -4.49
N ASP A 134 27.28 -11.75 -4.28
CA ASP A 134 27.96 -10.65 -4.93
C ASP A 134 28.25 -10.93 -6.41
#